data_b289288336050d60673a49f0305edc56
#
_entry.id   b289288336050d60673a49f0305edc56
#
_cell.length_a   1.000
_cell.length_b   1.000
_cell.length_c   1.000
_cell.angle_alpha   90.00
_cell.angle_beta   90.00
_cell.angle_gamma   90.00
#
_symmetry.space_group_name_H-M   'P 1'
#
loop_
_entity.id
_entity.type
_entity.pdbx_description
1 polymer ?
#
loop_
_entity_poly.entity_id
_entity_poly.type
_entity_poly.pdbx_seq_one_letter_code
_entity_poly.pdbx_strand_id
1 'polypeptide(L)'
;MSDYIIRGMAADGQVRFFAGTTKEIVETARSIHNTSPVATAALGRLLTAGALMGATCKNDSDLLTLQIQCSGPIGGLTVTADAHCNVKGYVNNPEVILHANDKGKLDVAKALDMGVLSVIKDIGLKEPYIGQTQLVSGEIAEDLTYYFATSEQIPTSVALGVLMEKNNTVKQAGGFIIQLMPFASEELISDLEKRLGEFTSITALLDQGMEPLDIVKQIFEGYNVEVTDTIPTKWHCNCSKERFSQAVISLGKKEIANLLADNKPIEVNCQFCNSSYTCLLYTSPSPRDRTRSR
;
A
#
# COMPACT_ATOMS: atom_id res chain seq x y z
N MET A 1 -15.19 -12.08 -6.98
CA MET A 1 -14.25 -11.75 -8.06
C MET A 1 -12.93 -11.48 -7.41
N SER A 2 -11.82 -11.99 -7.93
CA SER A 2 -10.47 -11.70 -7.42
C SER A 2 -10.09 -10.25 -7.70
N ASP A 3 -9.30 -9.65 -6.83
CA ASP A 3 -8.80 -8.29 -7.02
C ASP A 3 -7.86 -8.18 -8.23
N TYR A 4 -7.93 -7.04 -8.92
CA TYR A 4 -7.08 -6.76 -10.08
C TYR A 4 -6.90 -5.26 -10.30
N ILE A 5 -5.82 -4.91 -11.00
CA ILE A 5 -5.50 -3.56 -11.44
C ILE A 5 -5.51 -3.54 -12.97
N ILE A 6 -6.21 -2.59 -13.56
CA ILE A 6 -6.07 -2.25 -14.98
C ILE A 6 -5.14 -1.04 -15.10
N ARG A 7 -4.32 -1.04 -16.13
CA ARG A 7 -3.57 0.14 -16.57
C ARG A 7 -3.80 0.42 -18.04
N GLY A 8 -3.76 1.68 -18.42
CA GLY A 8 -4.02 2.06 -19.79
C GLY A 8 -3.79 3.53 -20.07
N MET A 9 -4.17 3.91 -21.27
CA MET A 9 -4.10 5.28 -21.77
C MET A 9 -5.52 5.75 -22.16
N ALA A 10 -5.73 7.05 -22.08
CA ALA A 10 -6.97 7.68 -22.54
C ALA A 10 -6.67 8.96 -23.32
N ALA A 11 -7.66 9.48 -24.03
CA ALA A 11 -7.57 10.71 -24.82
C ALA A 11 -6.34 10.70 -25.75
N ASP A 12 -6.24 9.66 -26.59
CA ASP A 12 -5.17 9.47 -27.57
C ASP A 12 -3.74 9.56 -26.96
N GLY A 13 -3.59 8.98 -25.77
CA GLY A 13 -2.31 8.89 -25.07
C GLY A 13 -1.96 10.11 -24.23
N GLN A 14 -2.84 11.11 -24.11
CA GLN A 14 -2.60 12.31 -23.30
C GLN A 14 -2.77 12.06 -21.80
N VAL A 15 -3.42 10.95 -21.41
CA VAL A 15 -3.64 10.58 -20.01
C VAL A 15 -3.26 9.12 -19.80
N ARG A 16 -2.56 8.85 -18.72
CA ARG A 16 -2.30 7.50 -18.21
C ARG A 16 -3.21 7.24 -17.02
N PHE A 17 -3.78 6.05 -16.93
CA PHE A 17 -4.58 5.68 -15.78
C PHE A 17 -4.21 4.31 -15.21
N PHE A 18 -4.47 4.15 -13.91
CA PHE A 18 -4.47 2.91 -13.16
C PHE A 18 -5.75 2.86 -12.35
N ALA A 19 -6.49 1.76 -12.41
CA ALA A 19 -7.71 1.60 -11.62
C ALA A 19 -7.88 0.14 -11.19
N GLY A 20 -8.50 -0.10 -10.04
CA GLY A 20 -8.66 -1.48 -9.60
C GLY A 20 -9.52 -1.67 -8.37
N THR A 21 -9.77 -2.94 -8.07
CA THR A 21 -10.40 -3.42 -6.85
C THR A 21 -9.35 -4.03 -5.92
N THR A 22 -9.57 -3.89 -4.62
CA THR A 22 -8.66 -4.38 -3.57
C THR A 22 -9.42 -4.90 -2.36
N LYS A 23 -10.67 -5.33 -2.56
CA LYS A 23 -11.55 -5.80 -1.48
C LYS A 23 -10.95 -7.00 -0.73
N GLU A 24 -10.48 -8.02 -1.44
CA GLU A 24 -9.90 -9.23 -0.83
C GLU A 24 -8.58 -8.92 -0.11
N ILE A 25 -7.77 -8.03 -0.66
CA ILE A 25 -6.53 -7.56 -0.05
C ILE A 25 -6.82 -6.87 1.29
N VAL A 26 -7.77 -5.92 1.30
CA VAL A 26 -8.09 -5.13 2.49
C VAL A 26 -8.75 -6.01 3.55
N GLU A 27 -9.64 -6.93 3.17
CA GLU A 27 -10.26 -7.87 4.10
C GLU A 27 -9.21 -8.84 4.69
N THR A 28 -8.25 -9.28 3.89
CA THR A 28 -7.13 -10.10 4.36
C THR A 28 -6.30 -9.35 5.40
N ALA A 29 -5.94 -8.09 5.11
CA ALA A 29 -5.22 -7.24 6.06
C ALA A 29 -6.02 -7.02 7.36
N ARG A 30 -7.33 -6.72 7.24
CA ARG A 30 -8.22 -6.55 8.38
C ARG A 30 -8.24 -7.81 9.26
N SER A 31 -8.35 -8.96 8.65
CA SER A 31 -8.40 -10.25 9.37
C SER A 31 -7.08 -10.58 10.06
N ILE A 32 -5.93 -10.37 9.39
CA ILE A 32 -4.60 -10.65 9.94
C ILE A 32 -4.29 -9.76 11.14
N HIS A 33 -4.62 -8.46 11.03
CA HIS A 33 -4.27 -7.45 12.04
C HIS A 33 -5.42 -7.13 12.99
N ASN A 34 -6.60 -7.72 12.78
CA ASN A 34 -7.83 -7.46 13.56
C ASN A 34 -8.10 -5.96 13.69
N THR A 35 -8.04 -5.23 12.57
CA THR A 35 -8.15 -3.77 12.56
C THR A 35 -9.58 -3.29 12.82
N SER A 36 -9.71 -2.19 13.56
CA SER A 36 -10.96 -1.42 13.72
C SER A 36 -11.41 -0.83 12.38
N PRO A 37 -12.66 -0.39 12.23
CA PRO A 37 -13.15 0.16 10.97
C PRO A 37 -12.31 1.32 10.43
N VAL A 38 -11.90 2.27 11.29
CA VAL A 38 -11.09 3.41 10.85
C VAL A 38 -9.66 3.01 10.49
N ALA A 39 -9.06 2.09 11.24
CA ALA A 39 -7.74 1.55 10.91
C ALA A 39 -7.77 0.72 9.61
N THR A 40 -8.85 -0.05 9.39
CA THR A 40 -9.09 -0.77 8.13
C THR A 40 -9.21 0.19 6.96
N ALA A 41 -9.96 1.29 7.12
CA ALA A 41 -10.12 2.29 6.06
C ALA A 41 -8.79 2.97 5.73
N ALA A 42 -7.99 3.35 6.72
CA ALA A 42 -6.69 3.97 6.52
C ALA A 42 -5.70 3.01 5.85
N LEU A 43 -5.51 1.81 6.42
CA LEU A 43 -4.60 0.79 5.86
C LEU A 43 -5.06 0.35 4.47
N GLY A 44 -6.36 0.15 4.26
CA GLY A 44 -6.92 -0.29 3.00
C GLY A 44 -6.74 0.73 1.87
N ARG A 45 -6.90 2.03 2.15
CA ARG A 45 -6.60 3.09 1.18
C ARG A 45 -5.11 3.07 0.81
N LEU A 46 -4.21 2.92 1.78
CA LEU A 46 -2.77 2.86 1.49
C LEU A 46 -2.38 1.58 0.75
N LEU A 47 -3.01 0.42 1.04
CA LEU A 47 -2.82 -0.84 0.29
C LEU A 47 -3.28 -0.69 -1.16
N THR A 48 -4.44 -0.06 -1.38
CA THR A 48 -4.96 0.24 -2.72
C THR A 48 -3.99 1.14 -3.49
N ALA A 49 -3.50 2.20 -2.85
CA ALA A 49 -2.49 3.07 -3.44
C ALA A 49 -1.22 2.30 -3.79
N GLY A 50 -0.74 1.44 -2.90
CA GLY A 50 0.41 0.56 -3.13
C GLY A 50 0.22 -0.33 -4.35
N ALA A 51 -0.95 -0.99 -4.49
CA ALA A 51 -1.25 -1.84 -5.63
C ALA A 51 -1.28 -1.06 -6.96
N LEU A 52 -1.95 0.11 -6.97
CA LEU A 52 -2.01 0.99 -8.15
C LEU A 52 -0.63 1.53 -8.55
N MET A 53 0.18 1.94 -7.57
CA MET A 53 1.53 2.45 -7.81
C MET A 53 2.51 1.33 -8.18
N GLY A 54 2.32 0.10 -7.67
CA GLY A 54 3.07 -1.09 -8.08
C GLY A 54 3.00 -1.34 -9.58
N ALA A 55 1.85 -1.06 -10.21
CA ALA A 55 1.70 -1.15 -11.66
C ALA A 55 2.57 -0.15 -12.44
N THR A 56 3.23 0.80 -11.78
CA THR A 56 4.21 1.72 -12.40
C THR A 56 5.65 1.19 -12.39
N CYS A 57 5.93 0.14 -11.63
CA CYS A 57 7.24 -0.52 -11.57
C CYS A 57 7.60 -1.10 -12.95
N LYS A 58 8.87 -1.03 -13.30
CA LYS A 58 9.35 -1.43 -14.64
C LYS A 58 10.03 -2.80 -14.64
N ASN A 59 10.68 -3.15 -13.55
CA ASN A 59 11.43 -4.41 -13.40
C ASN A 59 10.79 -5.28 -12.33
N ASP A 60 10.84 -6.59 -12.49
CA ASP A 60 10.28 -7.57 -11.52
C ASP A 60 10.89 -7.45 -10.12
N SER A 61 12.11 -6.92 -10.03
CA SER A 61 12.81 -6.69 -8.76
C SER A 61 12.45 -5.39 -8.07
N ASP A 62 11.73 -4.48 -8.75
CA ASP A 62 11.38 -3.19 -8.19
C ASP A 62 10.43 -3.38 -6.99
N LEU A 63 10.69 -2.62 -5.94
CA LEU A 63 9.88 -2.62 -4.73
C LEU A 63 9.50 -1.20 -4.35
N LEU A 64 8.22 -0.99 -4.12
CA LEU A 64 7.66 0.27 -3.63
C LEU A 64 7.30 0.12 -2.16
N THR A 65 7.67 1.10 -1.33
CA THR A 65 7.18 1.20 0.05
C THR A 65 6.51 2.56 0.25
N LEU A 66 5.29 2.53 0.72
CA LEU A 66 4.53 3.69 1.19
C LEU A 66 4.52 3.66 2.72
N GLN A 67 5.00 4.72 3.35
CA GLN A 67 5.02 4.84 4.80
C GLN A 67 4.40 6.16 5.22
N ILE A 68 3.48 6.10 6.17
CA ILE A 68 2.94 7.27 6.86
C ILE A 68 3.41 7.19 8.30
N GLN A 69 4.15 8.21 8.73
CA GLN A 69 4.48 8.46 10.13
C GLN A 69 3.64 9.63 10.60
N CYS A 70 2.89 9.47 11.67
CA CYS A 70 1.90 10.47 12.07
C CYS A 70 1.74 10.57 13.59
N SER A 71 1.20 11.71 14.05
CA SER A 71 0.96 12.02 15.46
C SER A 71 -0.37 11.49 15.97
N GLY A 72 -1.28 11.13 15.07
CA GLY A 72 -2.60 10.65 15.43
C GLY A 72 -2.59 9.26 16.09
N PRO A 73 -3.73 8.84 16.66
CA PRO A 73 -3.82 7.63 17.49
C PRO A 73 -3.49 6.33 16.73
N ILE A 74 -3.49 6.34 15.41
CA ILE A 74 -3.13 5.19 14.57
C ILE A 74 -1.61 4.92 14.58
N GLY A 75 -0.77 5.94 14.87
CA GLY A 75 0.67 5.85 15.07
C GLY A 75 1.50 5.61 13.81
N GLY A 76 0.87 5.33 12.68
CA GLY A 76 1.52 5.14 11.39
C GLY A 76 1.08 3.89 10.63
N LEU A 77 1.41 3.89 9.34
CA LEU A 77 1.07 2.84 8.38
C LEU A 77 2.29 2.53 7.51
N THR A 78 2.47 1.27 7.16
CA THR A 78 3.49 0.86 6.19
C THR A 78 2.90 -0.16 5.23
N VAL A 79 3.08 0.09 3.93
CA VAL A 79 2.66 -0.80 2.84
C VAL A 79 3.83 -1.00 1.89
N THR A 80 4.04 -2.22 1.44
CA THR A 80 4.97 -2.53 0.34
C THR A 80 4.22 -3.15 -0.82
N ALA A 81 4.61 -2.79 -2.03
CA ALA A 81 4.08 -3.34 -3.29
C ALA A 81 5.23 -3.76 -4.20
N ASP A 82 5.05 -4.85 -4.93
CA ASP A 82 5.97 -5.31 -5.97
C ASP A 82 5.48 -4.93 -7.38
N ALA A 83 6.28 -5.23 -8.40
CA ALA A 83 5.96 -4.97 -9.80
C ALA A 83 4.77 -5.77 -10.34
N HIS A 84 4.35 -6.82 -9.64
CA HIS A 84 3.16 -7.60 -9.96
C HIS A 84 1.91 -7.12 -9.21
N CYS A 85 1.97 -5.91 -8.64
CA CYS A 85 0.89 -5.31 -7.83
C CYS A 85 0.53 -6.11 -6.57
N ASN A 86 1.34 -7.10 -6.14
CA ASN A 86 1.11 -7.76 -4.87
C ASN A 86 1.49 -6.83 -3.74
N VAL A 87 0.68 -6.81 -2.70
CA VAL A 87 0.86 -5.87 -1.58
C VAL A 87 0.81 -6.57 -0.24
N LYS A 88 1.45 -5.97 0.73
CA LYS A 88 1.32 -6.26 2.16
C LYS A 88 1.50 -4.97 2.94
N GLY A 89 0.92 -4.91 4.12
CA GLY A 89 1.02 -3.70 4.95
C GLY A 89 0.60 -3.97 6.38
N TYR A 90 0.87 -3.02 7.25
CA TYR A 90 0.43 -3.04 8.63
C TYR A 90 0.18 -1.63 9.14
N VAL A 91 -0.51 -1.56 10.24
CA VAL A 91 -0.81 -0.35 11.00
C VAL A 91 -0.21 -0.49 12.39
N ASN A 92 0.36 0.58 12.94
CA ASN A 92 1.01 0.51 14.25
C ASN A 92 0.01 0.27 15.39
N ASN A 93 -1.16 0.93 15.34
CA ASN A 93 -2.24 0.70 16.29
C ASN A 93 -3.52 0.28 15.55
N PRO A 94 -3.84 -1.03 15.52
CA PRO A 94 -5.00 -1.55 14.82
C PRO A 94 -6.34 -1.30 15.53
N GLU A 95 -6.34 -0.99 16.83
CA GLU A 95 -7.53 -0.95 17.68
C GLU A 95 -8.11 0.46 17.85
N VAL A 96 -7.68 1.44 17.06
CA VAL A 96 -8.16 2.82 17.14
C VAL A 96 -9.66 2.89 16.88
N ILE A 97 -10.40 3.49 17.81
CA ILE A 97 -11.84 3.75 17.66
C ILE A 97 -12.06 5.26 17.66
N LEU A 98 -12.65 5.77 16.60
CA LEU A 98 -13.06 7.16 16.46
C LEU A 98 -14.53 7.23 16.04
N HIS A 99 -15.20 8.31 16.46
CA HIS A 99 -16.53 8.64 15.94
C HIS A 99 -16.45 9.01 14.45
N ALA A 100 -17.54 8.78 13.73
CA ALA A 100 -17.65 9.25 12.36
C ALA A 100 -17.46 10.77 12.30
N ASN A 101 -16.93 11.26 11.19
CA ASN A 101 -16.82 12.70 10.93
C ASN A 101 -18.19 13.32 10.65
N ASP A 102 -18.26 14.65 10.50
CA ASP A 102 -19.51 15.41 10.27
C ASP A 102 -20.28 14.98 9.02
N LYS A 103 -19.62 14.28 8.09
CA LYS A 103 -20.23 13.68 6.88
C LYS A 103 -20.68 12.24 7.08
N GLY A 104 -20.63 11.71 8.31
CA GLY A 104 -20.99 10.32 8.63
C GLY A 104 -20.01 9.27 8.10
N LYS A 105 -18.79 9.66 7.72
CA LYS A 105 -17.73 8.77 7.22
C LYS A 105 -16.72 8.45 8.33
N LEU A 106 -15.97 7.34 8.16
CA LEU A 106 -14.83 7.01 9.02
C LEU A 106 -13.80 8.14 8.97
N ASP A 107 -13.41 8.68 10.12
CA ASP A 107 -12.53 9.84 10.25
C ASP A 107 -11.05 9.44 10.19
N VAL A 108 -10.59 9.12 8.98
CA VAL A 108 -9.20 8.72 8.73
C VAL A 108 -8.26 9.90 8.96
N ALA A 109 -8.67 11.10 8.57
CA ALA A 109 -7.88 12.30 8.78
C ALA A 109 -7.54 12.52 10.26
N LYS A 110 -8.53 12.38 11.16
CA LYS A 110 -8.30 12.47 12.61
C LYS A 110 -7.49 11.29 13.15
N ALA A 111 -7.59 10.10 12.55
CA ALA A 111 -6.79 8.96 12.93
C ALA A 111 -5.30 9.15 12.64
N LEU A 112 -4.97 9.85 11.54
CA LEU A 112 -3.61 10.17 11.12
C LEU A 112 -3.09 11.45 11.78
N ASP A 113 -3.92 12.53 11.82
CA ASP A 113 -3.52 13.85 12.29
C ASP A 113 -2.32 14.38 11.48
N MET A 114 -1.37 15.07 12.10
CA MET A 114 -0.17 15.57 11.42
C MET A 114 0.79 14.41 11.13
N GLY A 115 1.47 14.47 9.97
CA GLY A 115 2.39 13.41 9.61
C GLY A 115 3.16 13.65 8.32
N VAL A 116 3.95 12.66 7.96
CA VAL A 116 4.77 12.62 6.76
C VAL A 116 4.45 11.36 5.97
N LEU A 117 4.16 11.53 4.70
CA LEU A 117 4.09 10.46 3.71
C LEU A 117 5.46 10.29 3.07
N SER A 118 6.03 9.11 3.14
CA SER A 118 7.27 8.72 2.46
C SER A 118 6.96 7.68 1.39
N VAL A 119 7.43 7.94 0.18
CA VAL A 119 7.38 7.01 -0.96
C VAL A 119 8.80 6.56 -1.28
N ILE A 120 9.10 5.30 -1.03
CA ILE A 120 10.43 4.72 -1.18
C ILE A 120 10.40 3.75 -2.35
N LYS A 121 11.21 4.00 -3.37
CA LYS A 121 11.31 3.18 -4.59
C LYS A 121 12.69 2.53 -4.63
N ASP A 122 12.74 1.21 -4.36
CA ASP A 122 13.94 0.40 -4.57
C ASP A 122 13.88 -0.17 -5.99
N ILE A 123 14.68 0.40 -6.87
CA ILE A 123 14.79 0.06 -8.29
C ILE A 123 16.15 -0.57 -8.63
N GLY A 124 16.80 -1.18 -7.61
CA GLY A 124 18.09 -1.84 -7.78
C GLY A 124 19.31 -0.89 -7.82
N LEU A 125 19.14 0.36 -7.43
CA LEU A 125 20.26 1.31 -7.24
C LEU A 125 20.94 1.07 -5.88
N LYS A 126 22.12 1.67 -5.71
CA LYS A 126 22.88 1.57 -4.44
C LYS A 126 22.08 2.05 -3.24
N GLU A 127 21.27 3.09 -3.44
CA GLU A 127 20.34 3.63 -2.45
C GLU A 127 18.96 3.78 -3.10
N PRO A 128 17.86 3.48 -2.37
CA PRO A 128 16.52 3.68 -2.90
C PRO A 128 16.23 5.17 -3.07
N TYR A 129 15.40 5.50 -4.04
CA TYR A 129 14.83 6.84 -4.15
C TYR A 129 13.78 7.04 -3.04
N ILE A 130 13.85 8.17 -2.34
CA ILE A 130 12.92 8.52 -1.26
C ILE A 130 12.33 9.90 -1.55
N GLY A 131 11.02 9.94 -1.80
CA GLY A 131 10.25 11.17 -1.85
C GLY A 131 9.42 11.32 -0.56
N GLN A 132 9.39 12.53 0.01
CA GLN A 132 8.66 12.80 1.25
C GLN A 132 7.84 14.06 1.14
N THR A 133 6.61 14.04 1.67
CA THR A 133 5.73 15.20 1.81
C THR A 133 5.02 15.18 3.15
N GLN A 134 4.69 16.35 3.68
CA GLN A 134 3.78 16.44 4.82
C GLN A 134 2.37 16.02 4.38
N LEU A 135 1.61 15.41 5.29
CA LEU A 135 0.19 15.21 5.08
C LEU A 135 -0.51 16.58 5.04
N VAL A 136 -1.30 16.80 4.00
CA VAL A 136 -2.04 18.07 3.81
C VAL A 136 -3.44 18.00 4.38
N SER A 137 -4.07 16.80 4.35
CA SER A 137 -5.43 16.61 4.87
C SER A 137 -5.56 15.36 5.75
N GLY A 138 -4.65 14.40 5.65
CA GLY A 138 -4.82 13.07 6.27
C GLY A 138 -5.83 12.17 5.54
N GLU A 139 -6.45 12.66 4.45
CA GLU A 139 -7.19 11.83 3.51
C GLU A 139 -6.18 11.32 2.47
N ILE A 140 -5.72 10.10 2.62
CA ILE A 140 -4.55 9.51 1.94
C ILE A 140 -4.54 9.77 0.42
N ALA A 141 -5.70 9.85 -0.22
CA ALA A 141 -5.81 10.15 -1.65
C ALA A 141 -5.35 11.57 -1.99
N GLU A 142 -5.74 12.56 -1.18
CA GLU A 142 -5.32 13.96 -1.35
C GLU A 142 -3.84 14.13 -1.06
N ASP A 143 -3.33 13.47 -0.01
CA ASP A 143 -1.91 13.49 0.36
C ASP A 143 -1.03 12.89 -0.75
N LEU A 144 -1.49 11.82 -1.41
CA LEU A 144 -0.81 11.24 -2.58
C LEU A 144 -0.90 12.14 -3.80
N THR A 145 -2.04 12.78 -4.04
CA THR A 145 -2.18 13.79 -5.11
C THR A 145 -1.16 14.92 -4.92
N TYR A 146 -1.03 15.41 -3.68
CA TYR A 146 -0.03 16.42 -3.33
C TYR A 146 1.41 15.90 -3.52
N TYR A 147 1.69 14.66 -3.11
CA TYR A 147 2.99 14.01 -3.34
C TYR A 147 3.36 13.96 -4.82
N PHE A 148 2.44 13.53 -5.69
CA PHE A 148 2.70 13.48 -7.13
C PHE A 148 2.98 14.85 -7.72
N ALA A 149 2.25 15.87 -7.30
CA ALA A 149 2.43 17.24 -7.78
C ALA A 149 3.76 17.85 -7.33
N THR A 150 4.16 17.63 -6.07
CA THR A 150 5.32 18.32 -5.47
C THR A 150 6.62 17.54 -5.61
N SER A 151 6.60 16.22 -5.44
CA SER A 151 7.80 15.39 -5.48
C SER A 151 8.07 14.77 -6.86
N GLU A 152 7.03 14.29 -7.54
CA GLU A 152 7.19 13.69 -8.87
C GLU A 152 6.95 14.68 -10.01
N GLN A 153 6.35 15.83 -9.71
CA GLN A 153 5.99 16.89 -10.69
C GLN A 153 5.10 16.36 -11.82
N ILE A 154 4.22 15.42 -11.50
CA ILE A 154 3.25 14.84 -12.41
C ILE A 154 1.84 15.26 -11.95
N PRO A 155 1.10 16.04 -12.75
CA PRO A 155 -0.30 16.35 -12.45
C PRO A 155 -1.11 15.05 -12.37
N THR A 156 -1.63 14.78 -11.18
CA THR A 156 -2.24 13.48 -10.85
C THR A 156 -3.53 13.69 -10.06
N SER A 157 -4.56 12.93 -10.37
CA SER A 157 -5.74 12.78 -9.53
C SER A 157 -5.78 11.37 -8.94
N VAL A 158 -5.99 11.28 -7.64
CA VAL A 158 -6.06 10.01 -6.90
C VAL A 158 -7.42 9.90 -6.22
N ALA A 159 -8.09 8.76 -6.41
CA ALA A 159 -9.27 8.41 -5.63
C ALA A 159 -9.07 7.03 -5.00
N LEU A 160 -9.27 6.95 -3.69
CA LEU A 160 -9.14 5.73 -2.90
C LEU A 160 -10.35 5.58 -1.99
N GLY A 161 -10.84 4.37 -1.84
CA GLY A 161 -11.98 4.13 -0.98
C GLY A 161 -12.00 2.75 -0.35
N VAL A 162 -12.51 2.70 0.88
CA VAL A 162 -12.84 1.48 1.60
C VAL A 162 -14.21 1.66 2.23
N LEU A 163 -15.14 0.79 1.89
CA LEU A 163 -16.49 0.74 2.44
C LEU A 163 -16.60 -0.46 3.36
N MET A 164 -16.99 -0.21 4.61
CA MET A 164 -17.14 -1.23 5.64
C MET A 164 -18.60 -1.64 5.81
N GLU A 165 -18.83 -2.91 6.09
CA GLU A 165 -20.10 -3.42 6.60
C GLU A 165 -20.23 -3.16 8.11
N LYS A 166 -21.46 -3.24 8.62
CA LYS A 166 -21.75 -3.03 10.05
C LYS A 166 -21.08 -4.06 10.97
N ASN A 167 -20.76 -5.23 10.44
CA ASN A 167 -20.08 -6.31 11.17
C ASN A 167 -18.55 -6.20 11.13
N ASN A 168 -18.01 -5.06 10.72
CA ASN A 168 -16.57 -4.79 10.55
C ASN A 168 -15.88 -5.64 9.47
N THR A 169 -16.60 -6.08 8.44
CA THR A 169 -15.99 -6.67 7.25
C THR A 169 -15.92 -5.64 6.10
N VAL A 170 -15.04 -5.86 5.15
CA VAL A 170 -14.89 -4.97 3.99
C VAL A 170 -15.99 -5.28 2.96
N LYS A 171 -16.84 -4.29 2.68
CA LYS A 171 -17.86 -4.39 1.65
C LYS A 171 -17.29 -4.16 0.27
N GLN A 172 -16.57 -3.05 0.09
CA GLN A 172 -15.88 -2.69 -1.15
C GLN A 172 -14.57 -1.96 -0.83
N ALA A 173 -13.56 -2.16 -1.68
CA ALA A 173 -12.33 -1.37 -1.66
C ALA A 173 -11.78 -1.27 -3.07
N GLY A 174 -11.23 -0.12 -3.40
CA GLY A 174 -10.62 0.13 -4.70
C GLY A 174 -10.24 1.60 -4.88
N GLY A 175 -9.74 1.90 -6.05
CA GLY A 175 -9.27 3.25 -6.35
C GLY A 175 -8.82 3.41 -7.79
N PHE A 176 -8.41 4.64 -8.10
CA PHE A 176 -7.72 4.96 -9.33
C PHE A 176 -6.63 6.02 -9.13
N ILE A 177 -5.68 6.03 -10.05
CA ILE A 177 -4.69 7.09 -10.27
C ILE A 177 -4.79 7.50 -11.73
N ILE A 178 -5.03 8.78 -12.00
CA ILE A 178 -5.11 9.39 -13.33
C ILE A 178 -4.00 10.42 -13.42
N GLN A 179 -3.16 10.32 -14.45
CA GLN A 179 -1.97 11.16 -14.61
C GLN A 179 -1.95 11.80 -15.98
N LEU A 180 -1.80 13.12 -16.03
CA LEU A 180 -1.63 13.86 -17.27
C LEU A 180 -0.22 13.64 -17.85
N MET A 181 -0.15 13.45 -19.16
CA MET A 181 1.12 13.41 -19.88
C MET A 181 1.56 14.85 -20.22
N PRO A 182 2.88 15.08 -20.44
CA PRO A 182 3.42 16.44 -20.64
C PRO A 182 2.82 17.23 -21.83
N PHE A 183 2.17 16.55 -22.76
CA PHE A 183 1.55 17.14 -23.95
C PHE A 183 0.01 17.18 -23.90
N ALA A 184 -0.57 17.00 -22.71
CA ALA A 184 -2.03 17.09 -22.54
C ALA A 184 -2.53 18.48 -22.89
N SER A 185 -3.63 18.57 -23.65
CA SER A 185 -4.22 19.83 -24.07
C SER A 185 -4.96 20.52 -22.91
N GLU A 186 -4.98 21.85 -22.90
CA GLU A 186 -5.68 22.65 -21.90
C GLU A 186 -7.19 22.36 -21.88
N GLU A 187 -7.77 22.04 -23.03
CA GLU A 187 -9.19 21.68 -23.15
C GLU A 187 -9.47 20.37 -22.39
N LEU A 188 -8.63 19.35 -22.59
CA LEU A 188 -8.74 18.06 -21.89
C LEU A 188 -8.54 18.24 -20.37
N ILE A 189 -7.57 19.05 -19.98
CA ILE A 189 -7.29 19.32 -18.55
C ILE A 189 -8.52 19.92 -17.88
N SER A 190 -9.09 20.98 -18.48
CA SER A 190 -10.25 21.68 -17.94
C SER A 190 -11.49 20.77 -17.87
N ASP A 191 -11.71 19.91 -18.87
CA ASP A 191 -12.82 18.95 -18.86
C ASP A 191 -12.66 17.88 -17.78
N LEU A 192 -11.45 17.34 -17.61
CA LEU A 192 -11.15 16.35 -16.57
C LEU A 192 -11.24 16.95 -15.17
N GLU A 193 -10.76 18.16 -14.95
CA GLU A 193 -10.91 18.85 -13.66
C GLU A 193 -12.36 18.98 -13.25
N LYS A 194 -13.24 19.36 -14.19
CA LYS A 194 -14.68 19.45 -13.95
C LYS A 194 -15.27 18.09 -13.58
N ARG A 195 -15.00 17.04 -14.38
CA ARG A 195 -15.55 15.68 -14.17
C ARG A 195 -15.06 15.07 -12.87
N LEU A 196 -13.77 15.22 -12.56
CA LEU A 196 -13.18 14.72 -11.33
C LEU A 196 -13.66 15.51 -10.09
N GLY A 197 -13.95 16.81 -10.25
CA GLY A 197 -14.57 17.62 -9.20
C GLY A 197 -16.01 17.20 -8.87
N GLU A 198 -16.74 16.66 -9.83
CA GLU A 198 -18.09 16.11 -9.66
C GLU A 198 -18.07 14.63 -9.20
N PHE A 199 -16.89 13.98 -9.19
CA PHE A 199 -16.74 12.57 -8.81
C PHE A 199 -16.96 12.37 -7.31
N THR A 200 -17.99 11.61 -6.95
CA THR A 200 -18.46 11.54 -5.56
C THR A 200 -17.75 10.48 -4.72
N SER A 201 -17.65 9.24 -5.20
CA SER A 201 -17.07 8.13 -4.42
C SER A 201 -16.81 6.91 -5.28
N ILE A 202 -15.58 6.44 -5.29
CA ILE A 202 -15.21 5.18 -5.96
C ILE A 202 -15.95 3.98 -5.35
N THR A 203 -16.09 3.93 -4.03
CA THR A 203 -16.75 2.80 -3.35
C THR A 203 -18.24 2.75 -3.60
N ALA A 204 -18.89 3.90 -3.82
CA ALA A 204 -20.31 3.92 -4.17
C ALA A 204 -20.56 3.32 -5.55
N LEU A 205 -19.69 3.58 -6.51
CA LEU A 205 -19.77 3.01 -7.86
C LEU A 205 -19.47 1.50 -7.84
N LEU A 206 -18.43 1.08 -7.12
CA LEU A 206 -18.13 -0.34 -6.92
C LEU A 206 -19.27 -1.09 -6.21
N ASP A 207 -19.96 -0.45 -5.27
CA ASP A 207 -21.10 -1.05 -4.56
C ASP A 207 -22.35 -1.18 -5.43
N GLN A 208 -22.48 -0.36 -6.46
CA GLN A 208 -23.48 -0.47 -7.52
C GLN A 208 -23.16 -1.58 -8.54
N GLY A 209 -22.01 -2.25 -8.41
CA GLY A 209 -21.57 -3.32 -9.29
C GLY A 209 -20.80 -2.85 -10.53
N MET A 210 -20.38 -1.58 -10.59
CA MET A 210 -19.50 -1.11 -11.65
C MET A 210 -18.10 -1.71 -11.51
N GLU A 211 -17.51 -2.10 -12.62
CA GLU A 211 -16.11 -2.53 -12.67
C GLU A 211 -15.15 -1.33 -12.82
N PRO A 212 -13.86 -1.46 -12.45
CA PRO A 212 -12.88 -0.39 -12.61
C PRO A 212 -12.84 0.21 -14.01
N LEU A 213 -13.01 -0.60 -15.05
CA LEU A 213 -13.05 -0.14 -16.44
C LEU A 213 -14.27 0.74 -16.74
N ASP A 214 -15.44 0.40 -16.18
CA ASP A 214 -16.66 1.18 -16.38
C ASP A 214 -16.52 2.56 -15.73
N ILE A 215 -15.91 2.61 -14.53
CA ILE A 215 -15.64 3.86 -13.84
C ILE A 215 -14.68 4.74 -14.65
N VAL A 216 -13.60 4.14 -15.19
CA VAL A 216 -12.66 4.87 -16.07
C VAL A 216 -13.38 5.38 -17.32
N LYS A 217 -14.19 4.55 -17.99
CA LYS A 217 -14.97 4.97 -19.17
C LYS A 217 -15.96 6.08 -18.86
N GLN A 218 -16.55 6.09 -17.67
CA GLN A 218 -17.45 7.17 -17.26
C GLN A 218 -16.69 8.49 -17.06
N ILE A 219 -15.47 8.45 -16.45
CA ILE A 219 -14.62 9.64 -16.29
C ILE A 219 -14.20 10.18 -17.67
N PHE A 220 -13.85 9.29 -18.59
CA PHE A 220 -13.37 9.63 -19.94
C PHE A 220 -14.48 9.54 -21.01
N GLU A 221 -15.75 9.77 -20.64
CA GLU A 221 -16.85 9.77 -21.60
C GLU A 221 -16.58 10.73 -22.77
N GLY A 222 -16.68 10.22 -23.99
CA GLY A 222 -16.36 10.97 -25.22
C GLY A 222 -14.88 10.93 -25.63
N TYR A 223 -14.00 10.36 -24.83
CA TYR A 223 -12.60 10.12 -25.18
C TYR A 223 -12.33 8.64 -25.42
N ASN A 224 -11.30 8.35 -26.20
CA ASN A 224 -10.81 6.99 -26.40
C ASN A 224 -10.16 6.48 -25.08
N VAL A 225 -10.51 5.24 -24.68
CA VAL A 225 -9.91 4.56 -23.52
C VAL A 225 -9.34 3.23 -23.98
N GLU A 226 -8.04 3.04 -23.81
CA GLU A 226 -7.31 1.84 -24.17
C GLU A 226 -6.69 1.20 -22.94
N VAL A 227 -7.11 -0.03 -22.60
CA VAL A 227 -6.49 -0.83 -21.55
C VAL A 227 -5.28 -1.55 -22.12
N THR A 228 -4.10 -1.30 -21.58
CA THR A 228 -2.86 -1.95 -22.00
C THR A 228 -2.61 -3.26 -21.26
N ASP A 229 -2.97 -3.32 -19.98
CA ASP A 229 -2.81 -4.52 -19.15
C ASP A 229 -3.90 -4.64 -18.10
N THR A 230 -4.15 -5.91 -17.71
CA THR A 230 -4.95 -6.29 -16.54
C THR A 230 -4.09 -7.20 -15.66
N ILE A 231 -3.74 -6.73 -14.47
CA ILE A 231 -2.78 -7.38 -13.57
C ILE A 231 -3.55 -7.91 -12.36
N PRO A 232 -3.61 -9.23 -12.13
CA PRO A 232 -4.14 -9.78 -10.88
C PRO A 232 -3.34 -9.25 -9.68
N THR A 233 -4.03 -8.83 -8.63
CA THR A 233 -3.39 -8.33 -7.41
C THR A 233 -3.84 -9.15 -6.19
N LYS A 234 -2.96 -9.30 -5.21
CA LYS A 234 -3.28 -10.05 -3.99
C LYS A 234 -2.44 -9.59 -2.82
N TRP A 235 -2.92 -9.90 -1.65
CA TRP A 235 -2.08 -9.88 -0.46
C TRP A 235 -0.98 -10.94 -0.58
N HIS A 236 0.28 -10.53 -0.42
CA HIS A 236 1.41 -11.44 -0.49
C HIS A 236 2.52 -11.05 0.49
N CYS A 237 2.75 -11.89 1.50
CA CYS A 237 3.90 -11.75 2.39
C CYS A 237 4.94 -12.83 2.08
N ASN A 238 6.12 -12.39 1.69
CA ASN A 238 7.25 -13.23 1.34
C ASN A 238 8.22 -13.48 2.53
N CYS A 239 7.71 -13.39 3.78
CA CYS A 239 8.51 -13.72 4.94
C CYS A 239 8.77 -15.24 5.01
N SER A 240 9.95 -15.62 5.52
CA SER A 240 10.32 -16.99 5.77
C SER A 240 11.32 -17.08 6.92
N LYS A 241 11.48 -18.28 7.47
CA LYS A 241 12.46 -18.53 8.53
C LYS A 241 13.88 -18.20 8.08
N GLU A 242 14.22 -18.51 6.82
CA GLU A 242 15.53 -18.23 6.24
C GLU A 242 15.81 -16.74 6.18
N ARG A 243 14.83 -15.93 5.73
CA ARG A 243 14.95 -14.46 5.69
C ARG A 243 15.15 -13.86 7.08
N PHE A 244 14.39 -14.33 8.07
CA PHE A 244 14.57 -13.88 9.45
C PHE A 244 15.90 -14.34 10.04
N SER A 245 16.35 -15.53 9.73
CA SER A 245 17.67 -16.01 10.15
C SER A 245 18.79 -15.13 9.59
N GLN A 246 18.71 -14.72 8.31
CA GLN A 246 19.66 -13.79 7.71
C GLN A 246 19.61 -12.41 8.37
N ALA A 247 18.40 -11.91 8.69
CA ALA A 247 18.23 -10.64 9.38
C ALA A 247 18.87 -10.68 10.81
N VAL A 248 18.67 -11.76 11.56
CA VAL A 248 19.32 -11.96 12.87
C VAL A 248 20.85 -12.00 12.73
N ILE A 249 21.37 -12.70 11.71
CA ILE A 249 22.82 -12.76 11.45
C ILE A 249 23.37 -11.34 11.16
N SER A 250 22.60 -10.48 10.49
CA SER A 250 23.01 -9.11 10.15
C SER A 250 23.12 -8.16 11.35
N LEU A 251 22.56 -8.50 12.52
CA LEU A 251 22.68 -7.72 13.76
C LEU A 251 24.13 -7.65 14.29
N GLY A 252 24.99 -8.52 13.81
CA GLY A 252 26.41 -8.54 14.18
C GLY A 252 26.70 -9.38 15.41
N LYS A 253 28.00 -9.72 15.56
CA LYS A 253 28.47 -10.71 16.55
C LYS A 253 28.12 -10.35 18.01
N LYS A 254 28.10 -9.06 18.36
CA LYS A 254 27.83 -8.58 19.72
C LYS A 254 26.38 -8.85 20.14
N GLU A 255 25.45 -8.47 19.27
CA GLU A 255 24.02 -8.68 19.55
C GLU A 255 23.65 -10.17 19.52
N ILE A 256 24.23 -10.93 18.60
CA ILE A 256 24.05 -12.40 18.58
C ILE A 256 24.58 -13.03 19.88
N ALA A 257 25.73 -12.58 20.40
CA ALA A 257 26.27 -13.08 21.66
C ALA A 257 25.35 -12.76 22.85
N ASN A 258 24.74 -11.58 22.89
CA ASN A 258 23.76 -11.21 23.91
C ASN A 258 22.52 -12.13 23.84
N LEU A 259 21.97 -12.32 22.63
CA LEU A 259 20.83 -13.20 22.40
C LEU A 259 21.13 -14.67 22.78
N LEU A 260 22.37 -15.14 22.57
CA LEU A 260 22.83 -16.46 22.99
C LEU A 260 22.96 -16.60 24.50
N ALA A 261 23.39 -15.52 25.18
CA ALA A 261 23.59 -15.56 26.65
C ALA A 261 22.27 -15.75 27.41
N ASP A 262 21.14 -15.30 26.85
CA ASP A 262 19.80 -15.49 27.43
C ASP A 262 19.31 -16.94 27.39
N ASN A 263 19.97 -17.81 26.63
CA ASN A 263 19.67 -19.23 26.47
C ASN A 263 18.20 -19.55 26.16
N LYS A 264 17.52 -18.64 25.45
CA LYS A 264 16.11 -18.75 25.03
C LYS A 264 16.03 -18.85 23.52
N PRO A 265 15.03 -19.56 22.97
CA PRO A 265 14.75 -19.50 21.54
C PRO A 265 14.47 -18.06 21.14
N ILE A 266 15.02 -17.62 20.00
CA ILE A 266 14.68 -16.30 19.45
C ILE A 266 13.36 -16.45 18.70
N GLU A 267 12.33 -15.76 19.17
CA GLU A 267 11.05 -15.64 18.48
C GLU A 267 11.02 -14.33 17.69
N VAL A 268 10.73 -14.42 16.41
CA VAL A 268 10.59 -13.28 15.51
C VAL A 268 9.19 -13.30 14.91
N ASN A 269 8.48 -12.20 15.07
CA ASN A 269 7.15 -12.02 14.51
C ASN A 269 7.21 -11.13 13.27
N CYS A 270 6.55 -11.55 12.19
CA CYS A 270 6.42 -10.74 11.01
C CYS A 270 5.34 -9.69 11.19
N GLN A 271 5.70 -8.41 11.20
CA GLN A 271 4.73 -7.32 11.32
C GLN A 271 3.70 -7.27 10.19
N PHE A 272 4.05 -7.78 8.99
CA PHE A 272 3.14 -7.78 7.84
C PHE A 272 2.06 -8.84 7.91
N CYS A 273 2.33 -10.04 8.41
CA CYS A 273 1.38 -11.17 8.36
C CYS A 273 1.17 -11.87 9.71
N ASN A 274 1.73 -11.32 10.80
CA ASN A 274 1.67 -11.87 12.15
C ASN A 274 2.20 -13.32 12.30
N SER A 275 2.87 -13.87 11.28
CA SER A 275 3.51 -15.18 11.38
C SER A 275 4.69 -15.14 12.34
N SER A 276 4.76 -16.12 13.26
CA SER A 276 5.84 -16.25 14.22
C SER A 276 6.84 -17.31 13.78
N TYR A 277 8.11 -17.01 13.93
CA TYR A 277 9.22 -17.92 13.60
C TYR A 277 10.11 -18.08 14.81
N THR A 278 10.32 -19.33 15.21
CA THR A 278 11.26 -19.67 16.27
C THR A 278 12.60 -20.08 15.67
N CYS A 279 13.64 -19.30 15.94
CA CYS A 279 15.00 -19.61 15.56
C CYS A 279 15.69 -20.32 16.72
N LEU A 280 15.96 -21.62 16.56
CA LEU A 280 16.83 -22.36 17.49
C LEU A 280 18.28 -22.01 17.14
N LEU A 281 18.97 -21.36 18.06
CA LEU A 281 20.40 -21.11 17.95
C LEU A 281 21.13 -22.42 18.33
N TYR A 282 21.23 -23.36 17.39
CA TYR A 282 22.20 -24.43 17.54
C TYR A 282 23.59 -23.83 17.29
N THR A 283 24.42 -23.81 18.30
CA THR A 283 25.87 -23.73 18.09
C THR A 283 26.24 -24.96 17.25
N SER A 284 26.50 -24.75 15.97
CA SER A 284 27.09 -25.81 15.14
C SER A 284 28.38 -26.25 15.83
N PRO A 285 28.57 -27.53 16.16
CA PRO A 285 29.79 -27.97 16.79
C PRO A 285 30.95 -27.56 15.87
N SER A 286 31.91 -26.81 16.47
CA SER A 286 33.10 -26.35 15.77
C SER A 286 33.76 -27.53 15.05
N PRO A 287 34.27 -27.34 13.81
CA PRO A 287 35.06 -28.42 13.16
C PRO A 287 36.20 -28.98 13.99
N ARG A 288 36.62 -28.28 15.07
CA ARG A 288 37.67 -28.71 16.03
C ARG A 288 37.18 -29.79 17.01
N ASP A 289 35.85 -29.97 17.18
CA ASP A 289 35.35 -30.99 18.11
C ASP A 289 35.29 -32.39 17.49
N ARG A 290 35.51 -32.53 16.17
CA ARG A 290 35.59 -33.82 15.47
C ARG A 290 36.92 -34.54 15.58
N THR A 291 37.92 -33.94 16.22
CA THR A 291 39.27 -34.53 16.29
C THR A 291 39.66 -35.11 17.67
N ARG A 292 38.71 -35.24 18.62
CA ARG A 292 38.98 -35.84 19.94
C ARG A 292 38.18 -37.15 20.15
N SER A 293 38.20 -38.06 19.18
CA SER A 293 37.89 -39.47 19.43
C SER A 293 38.79 -40.35 18.58
N ARG A 294 40.01 -40.53 19.07
CA ARG A 294 40.88 -41.68 18.82
C ARG A 294 41.75 -41.88 20.03
#